data_2eec85edff13da83650aa9845382b60b
#
_entry.id   2eec85edff13da83650aa9845382b60b
#
_cell.length_a   1.000
_cell.length_b   1.000
_cell.length_c   1.000
_cell.angle_alpha   90.00
_cell.angle_beta   90.00
_cell.angle_gamma   90.00
#
_symmetry.space_group_name_H-M   'P 1'
#
loop_
_entity.id
_entity.type
_entity.pdbx_description
1 polymer ?
#
loop_
_entity_poly.entity_id
_entity_poly.type
_entity_poly.pdbx_seq_one_letter_code
_entity_poly.pdbx_strand_id
1 'polypeptide(L)'
;YKPVAIIDAATLTGMCHHTFGDKTCGILGTDQKLIDAIREAGEKVGERCWQLPLWEEYGECIKSHHSDLQNTGDGYAGTITATMFLKEFVPAKTPWVHLDIAGTAYCSKDRFDCPKGANGFGVRLFAEALSNWSPESVSGK
;
A
#
# COMPACT_ATOMS: atom_id res chain seq x y z
N TYR A 1 10.12 -18.37 -4.56
CA TYR A 1 11.00 -17.43 -3.86
C TYR A 1 10.77 -17.53 -2.35
N LYS A 2 11.74 -17.14 -1.56
CA LYS A 2 11.65 -17.02 -0.10
C LYS A 2 12.07 -15.59 0.26
N PRO A 3 11.19 -14.60 0.06
CA PRO A 3 11.52 -13.21 0.31
C PRO A 3 11.67 -12.96 1.83
N VAL A 4 12.54 -12.02 2.19
CA VAL A 4 12.67 -11.53 3.57
C VAL A 4 11.57 -10.53 3.92
N ALA A 5 11.04 -9.83 2.91
CA ALA A 5 9.90 -8.94 2.97
C ALA A 5 9.23 -8.84 1.60
N ILE A 6 7.98 -8.40 1.57
CA ILE A 6 7.23 -8.10 0.36
C ILE A 6 6.76 -6.64 0.45
N ILE A 7 6.99 -5.90 -0.62
CA ILE A 7 6.47 -4.54 -0.79
C ILE A 7 5.79 -4.52 -2.15
N ASP A 8 4.54 -4.12 -2.20
CA ASP A 8 3.80 -3.97 -3.45
C ASP A 8 3.13 -2.60 -3.54
N ALA A 9 2.89 -2.16 -4.76
CA ALA A 9 2.15 -0.95 -5.05
C ALA A 9 1.16 -1.21 -6.19
N ALA A 10 -0.08 -0.79 -6.00
CA ALA A 10 -1.11 -0.89 -7.01
C ALA A 10 -2.07 0.30 -6.96
N THR A 11 -2.68 0.63 -8.09
CA THR A 11 -3.84 1.51 -8.15
C THR A 11 -5.08 0.71 -7.77
N LEU A 12 -5.12 0.27 -6.50
CA LEU A 12 -6.03 -0.79 -6.08
C LEU A 12 -7.46 -0.29 -5.94
N THR A 13 -7.68 0.88 -5.32
CA THR A 13 -9.03 1.31 -4.97
C THR A 13 -9.33 2.77 -5.27
N GLY A 14 -10.53 3.01 -5.83
CA GLY A 14 -11.07 4.36 -5.93
C GLY A 14 -11.32 5.00 -4.56
N MET A 15 -11.54 4.21 -3.51
CA MET A 15 -11.78 4.71 -2.14
C MET A 15 -10.53 5.38 -1.58
N CYS A 16 -9.33 4.89 -1.86
CA CYS A 16 -8.08 5.56 -1.50
C CYS A 16 -7.99 6.94 -2.16
N HIS A 17 -8.30 7.01 -3.46
CA HIS A 17 -8.36 8.29 -4.17
C HIS A 17 -9.41 9.25 -3.58
N HIS A 18 -10.60 8.76 -3.24
CA HIS A 18 -11.63 9.60 -2.62
C HIS A 18 -11.23 10.10 -1.22
N THR A 19 -10.46 9.30 -0.47
CA THR A 19 -10.02 9.67 0.89
C THR A 19 -8.89 10.71 0.87
N PHE A 20 -7.87 10.50 0.03
CA PHE A 20 -6.61 11.25 0.06
C PHE A 20 -6.39 12.16 -1.15
N GLY A 21 -7.24 12.07 -2.17
CA GLY A 21 -7.03 12.78 -3.42
C GLY A 21 -5.75 12.32 -4.12
N ASP A 22 -5.01 13.29 -4.68
CA ASP A 22 -3.74 13.08 -5.39
C ASP A 22 -2.49 13.43 -4.55
N LYS A 23 -2.63 13.56 -3.22
CA LYS A 23 -1.58 14.11 -2.34
C LYS A 23 -0.80 13.07 -1.56
N THR A 24 -1.41 11.95 -1.26
CA THR A 24 -0.79 10.88 -0.48
C THR A 24 -1.37 9.53 -0.86
N CYS A 25 -0.60 8.47 -0.77
CA CYS A 25 -1.10 7.11 -0.95
C CYS A 25 -1.52 6.50 0.40
N GLY A 26 -2.36 5.48 0.35
CA GLY A 26 -2.62 4.62 1.50
C GLY A 26 -1.49 3.63 1.68
N ILE A 27 -1.02 3.40 2.92
CA ILE A 27 -0.08 2.34 3.24
C ILE A 27 -0.67 1.44 4.33
N LEU A 28 -0.65 0.14 4.09
CA LEU A 28 -1.15 -0.89 5.00
C LEU A 28 -0.15 -2.06 5.00
N GLY A 29 -0.11 -2.83 6.08
CA GLY A 29 0.83 -3.95 6.11
C GLY A 29 0.79 -4.72 7.41
N THR A 30 1.62 -5.76 7.49
CA THR A 30 1.70 -6.69 8.62
C THR A 30 2.92 -6.44 9.52
N ASP A 31 3.81 -5.53 9.14
CA ASP A 31 5.04 -5.23 9.87
C ASP A 31 5.21 -3.73 10.05
N GLN A 32 5.14 -3.25 11.29
CA GLN A 32 5.18 -1.82 11.59
C GLN A 32 6.52 -1.18 11.27
N LYS A 33 7.64 -1.89 11.48
CA LYS A 33 8.96 -1.34 11.14
C LYS A 33 9.11 -1.12 9.65
N LEU A 34 8.61 -2.07 8.85
CA LEU A 34 8.61 -1.94 7.39
C LEU A 34 7.72 -0.76 6.95
N ILE A 35 6.53 -0.61 7.55
CA ILE A 35 5.64 0.53 7.29
C ILE A 35 6.36 1.84 7.60
N ASP A 36 6.99 1.94 8.76
CA ASP A 36 7.66 3.16 9.19
C ASP A 36 8.84 3.50 8.29
N ALA A 37 9.66 2.51 7.90
CA ALA A 37 10.77 2.71 6.97
C ALA A 37 10.30 3.22 5.59
N ILE A 38 9.22 2.67 5.06
CA ILE A 38 8.62 3.13 3.78
C ILE A 38 8.05 4.54 3.92
N ARG A 39 7.36 4.85 5.03
CA ARG A 39 6.81 6.19 5.27
C ARG A 39 7.91 7.24 5.38
N GLU A 40 8.97 6.95 6.13
CA GLU A 40 10.14 7.84 6.26
C GLU A 40 10.81 8.11 4.92
N ALA A 41 10.99 7.07 4.09
CA ALA A 41 11.50 7.23 2.74
C ALA A 41 10.59 8.13 1.89
N GLY A 42 9.28 7.91 1.98
CA GLY A 42 8.28 8.72 1.27
C GLY A 42 8.31 10.20 1.66
N GLU A 43 8.45 10.51 2.95
CA GLU A 43 8.57 11.91 3.43
C GLU A 43 9.83 12.58 2.88
N LYS A 44 10.98 11.89 2.86
CA LYS A 44 12.25 12.43 2.34
C LYS A 44 12.18 12.81 0.86
N VAL A 45 11.47 12.02 0.06
CA VAL A 45 11.40 12.22 -1.40
C VAL A 45 10.12 12.93 -1.88
N GLY A 46 9.22 13.29 -0.94
CA GLY A 46 7.94 13.95 -1.24
C GLY A 46 6.90 13.02 -1.86
N GLU A 47 7.02 11.72 -1.71
CA GLU A 47 6.03 10.69 -2.09
C GLU A 47 5.35 10.14 -0.84
N ARG A 48 4.49 10.94 -0.24
CA ARG A 48 3.90 10.70 1.08
C ARG A 48 2.98 9.51 1.12
N CYS A 49 3.02 8.81 2.27
CA CYS A 49 2.14 7.69 2.59
C CYS A 49 1.43 7.91 3.92
N TRP A 50 0.15 7.56 4.02
CA TRP A 50 -0.61 7.61 5.25
C TRP A 50 -1.11 6.24 5.65
N GLN A 51 -0.78 5.80 6.87
CA GLN A 51 -1.12 4.46 7.35
C GLN A 51 -2.61 4.35 7.65
N LEU A 52 -3.22 3.30 7.11
CA LEU A 52 -4.56 2.85 7.44
C LEU A 52 -4.51 1.58 8.29
N PRO A 53 -5.54 1.33 9.13
CA PRO A 53 -5.60 0.12 9.94
C PRO A 53 -5.76 -1.12 9.07
N LEU A 54 -5.18 -2.24 9.51
CA LEU A 54 -5.35 -3.56 8.89
C LEU A 54 -5.73 -4.59 9.98
N TRP A 55 -6.84 -4.34 10.67
CA TRP A 55 -7.32 -5.19 11.74
C TRP A 55 -8.09 -6.39 11.21
N GLU A 56 -8.00 -7.52 11.92
CA GLU A 56 -8.60 -8.80 11.51
C GLU A 56 -10.13 -8.72 11.31
N GLU A 57 -10.81 -7.82 12.02
CA GLU A 57 -12.25 -7.59 11.90
C GLU A 57 -12.68 -7.20 10.49
N TYR A 58 -11.82 -6.52 9.72
CA TYR A 58 -12.10 -6.20 8.32
C TYR A 58 -12.07 -7.43 7.40
N GLY A 59 -11.50 -8.54 7.85
CA GLY A 59 -11.48 -9.80 7.12
C GLY A 59 -12.87 -10.44 6.96
N GLU A 60 -13.83 -10.08 7.81
CA GLU A 60 -15.21 -10.57 7.65
C GLU A 60 -15.85 -10.08 6.33
N CYS A 61 -15.45 -8.91 5.85
CA CYS A 61 -16.01 -8.31 4.63
C CYS A 61 -15.58 -9.02 3.34
N ILE A 62 -14.56 -9.89 3.40
CA ILE A 62 -14.08 -10.66 2.23
C ILE A 62 -14.48 -12.14 2.28
N LYS A 63 -15.22 -12.56 3.29
CA LYS A 63 -15.77 -13.92 3.35
C LYS A 63 -16.89 -14.10 2.33
N SER A 64 -16.96 -15.27 1.73
CA SER A 64 -17.98 -15.62 0.73
C SER A 64 -18.72 -16.89 1.12
N HIS A 65 -19.98 -16.99 0.72
CA HIS A 65 -20.77 -18.21 0.84
C HIS A 65 -20.60 -19.17 -0.34
N HIS A 66 -20.02 -18.68 -1.45
CA HIS A 66 -19.97 -19.40 -2.73
C HIS A 66 -18.54 -19.63 -3.25
N SER A 67 -17.56 -18.99 -2.64
CA SER A 67 -16.12 -19.09 -2.98
C SER A 67 -15.27 -19.00 -1.72
N ASP A 68 -13.97 -19.25 -1.85
CA ASP A 68 -13.05 -19.13 -0.73
C ASP A 68 -13.00 -17.70 -0.18
N LEU A 69 -13.00 -16.72 -1.09
CA LEU A 69 -12.99 -15.29 -0.78
C LEU A 69 -13.84 -14.53 -1.81
N GLN A 70 -14.32 -13.35 -1.41
CA GLN A 70 -14.82 -12.33 -2.34
C GLN A 70 -13.84 -11.17 -2.42
N ASN A 71 -13.62 -10.65 -3.63
CA ASN A 71 -12.65 -9.57 -3.87
C ASN A 71 -13.21 -8.17 -3.65
N THR A 72 -14.51 -8.03 -3.38
CA THR A 72 -15.16 -6.77 -3.06
C THR A 72 -15.93 -6.92 -1.76
N GLY A 73 -15.75 -5.98 -0.84
CA GLY A 73 -16.54 -5.92 0.40
C GLY A 73 -17.90 -5.22 0.20
N ASP A 74 -18.53 -4.85 1.30
CA ASP A 74 -19.89 -4.30 1.36
C ASP A 74 -19.99 -2.81 0.96
N GLY A 75 -19.00 -2.27 0.26
CA GLY A 75 -18.94 -0.88 -0.20
C GLY A 75 -18.37 0.11 0.82
N TYR A 76 -18.00 -0.35 2.01
CA TYR A 76 -17.35 0.46 3.05
C TYR A 76 -15.89 0.05 3.22
N ALA A 77 -15.07 0.98 3.74
CA ALA A 77 -13.64 0.75 4.03
C ALA A 77 -12.87 0.10 2.86
N GLY A 78 -13.23 0.44 1.62
CA GLY A 78 -12.81 -0.31 0.42
C GLY A 78 -11.30 -0.48 0.27
N THR A 79 -10.48 0.52 0.67
CA THR A 79 -9.02 0.40 0.67
C THR A 79 -8.55 -0.68 1.64
N ILE A 80 -9.15 -0.74 2.83
CA ILE A 80 -8.78 -1.71 3.87
C ILE A 80 -9.24 -3.12 3.48
N THR A 81 -10.49 -3.27 3.04
CA THR A 81 -11.04 -4.58 2.64
C THR A 81 -10.34 -5.16 1.42
N ALA A 82 -9.98 -4.34 0.43
CA ALA A 82 -9.18 -4.77 -0.71
C ALA A 82 -7.77 -5.19 -0.28
N THR A 83 -7.16 -4.50 0.67
CA THR A 83 -5.86 -4.89 1.24
C THR A 83 -5.97 -6.17 2.06
N MET A 84 -7.07 -6.40 2.80
CA MET A 84 -7.33 -7.68 3.47
C MET A 84 -7.37 -8.84 2.47
N PHE A 85 -8.00 -8.63 1.30
CA PHE A 85 -8.00 -9.63 0.24
C PHE A 85 -6.57 -9.94 -0.23
N LEU A 86 -5.72 -8.94 -0.47
CA LEU A 86 -4.31 -9.18 -0.85
C LEU A 86 -3.54 -9.92 0.24
N LYS A 87 -3.81 -9.62 1.51
CA LYS A 87 -3.15 -10.26 2.67
C LYS A 87 -3.28 -11.79 2.65
N GLU A 88 -4.41 -12.34 2.16
CA GLU A 88 -4.63 -13.78 2.08
C GLU A 88 -3.63 -14.51 1.16
N PHE A 89 -2.99 -13.79 0.25
CA PHE A 89 -1.96 -14.32 -0.67
C PHE A 89 -0.53 -14.08 -0.17
N VAL A 90 -0.36 -13.42 0.96
CA VAL A 90 0.96 -13.19 1.57
C VAL A 90 1.33 -14.36 2.45
N PRO A 91 2.53 -14.97 2.27
CA PRO A 91 2.95 -16.07 3.11
C PRO A 91 2.97 -15.67 4.60
N ALA A 92 2.43 -16.53 5.46
CA ALA A 92 2.41 -16.29 6.90
C ALA A 92 3.80 -15.93 7.43
N LYS A 93 3.86 -14.94 8.32
CA LYS A 93 5.10 -14.42 8.95
C LYS A 93 6.07 -13.71 7.99
N THR A 94 5.70 -13.45 6.74
CA THR A 94 6.48 -12.60 5.86
C THR A 94 6.10 -11.14 6.09
N PRO A 95 7.04 -10.26 6.50
CA PRO A 95 6.79 -8.83 6.55
C PRO A 95 6.26 -8.32 5.22
N TRP A 96 5.14 -7.60 5.24
CA TRP A 96 4.47 -7.14 4.04
C TRP A 96 3.92 -5.73 4.19
N VAL A 97 4.05 -4.96 3.13
CA VAL A 97 3.45 -3.63 2.98
C VAL A 97 2.85 -3.49 1.59
N HIS A 98 1.63 -3.00 1.54
CA HIS A 98 0.92 -2.57 0.35
C HIS A 98 0.79 -1.04 0.32
N LEU A 99 1.05 -0.45 -0.85
CA LEU A 99 0.80 0.95 -1.14
C LEU A 99 -0.35 1.07 -2.16
N ASP A 100 -1.48 1.62 -1.73
CA ASP A 100 -2.56 1.97 -2.65
C ASP A 100 -2.29 3.35 -3.26
N ILE A 101 -1.79 3.33 -4.49
CA ILE A 101 -1.39 4.52 -5.25
C ILE A 101 -2.48 5.01 -6.22
N ALA A 102 -3.72 4.58 -6.06
CA ALA A 102 -4.81 4.91 -6.98
C ALA A 102 -5.01 6.42 -7.18
N GLY A 103 -4.79 7.21 -6.12
CA GLY A 103 -4.91 8.67 -6.21
C GLY A 103 -3.66 9.37 -6.71
N THR A 104 -2.48 8.80 -6.49
CA THR A 104 -1.19 9.47 -6.68
C THR A 104 -0.48 9.13 -7.99
N ALA A 105 -0.83 8.00 -8.64
CA ALA A 105 -0.11 7.47 -9.78
C ALA A 105 -0.34 8.23 -11.10
N TYR A 106 -1.31 9.16 -11.14
CA TYR A 106 -1.73 9.82 -12.37
C TYR A 106 -1.99 11.31 -12.18
N CYS A 107 -1.38 12.13 -13.04
CA CYS A 107 -1.66 13.56 -13.13
C CYS A 107 -2.80 13.81 -14.12
N SER A 108 -3.93 14.36 -13.66
CA SER A 108 -5.09 14.66 -14.51
C SER A 108 -4.88 15.86 -15.44
N LYS A 109 -3.89 16.69 -15.13
CA LYS A 109 -3.51 17.89 -15.90
C LYS A 109 -2.01 18.12 -15.80
N ASP A 110 -1.48 18.89 -16.75
CA ASP A 110 -0.08 19.29 -16.69
C ASP A 110 0.22 20.12 -15.43
N ARG A 111 1.34 19.80 -14.79
CA ARG A 111 1.93 20.55 -13.69
C ARG A 111 3.37 20.88 -14.02
N PHE A 112 3.98 21.83 -13.28
CA PHE A 112 5.36 22.23 -13.54
C PHE A 112 6.37 21.06 -13.35
N ASP A 113 6.04 20.13 -12.48
CA ASP A 113 6.87 18.99 -12.08
C ASP A 113 6.49 17.67 -12.76
N CYS A 114 5.34 17.65 -13.46
CA CYS A 114 4.82 16.43 -14.05
C CYS A 114 3.83 16.72 -15.19
N PRO A 115 4.02 16.19 -16.41
CA PRO A 115 3.02 16.26 -17.47
C PRO A 115 1.78 15.43 -17.11
N LYS A 116 0.67 15.71 -17.78
CA LYS A 116 -0.52 14.87 -17.70
C LYS A 116 -0.19 13.42 -18.06
N GLY A 117 -0.63 12.47 -17.23
CA GLY A 117 -0.39 11.05 -17.45
C GLY A 117 0.13 10.35 -16.21
N ALA A 118 0.71 9.17 -16.41
CA ALA A 118 1.40 8.44 -15.35
C ALA A 118 2.65 9.20 -14.90
N ASN A 119 2.84 9.33 -13.59
CA ASN A 119 3.86 10.20 -13.01
C ASN A 119 5.02 9.45 -12.33
N GLY A 120 4.98 8.11 -12.34
CA GLY A 120 6.01 7.29 -11.72
C GLY A 120 6.02 7.33 -10.19
N PHE A 121 4.90 7.70 -9.53
CA PHE A 121 4.80 7.66 -8.08
C PHE A 121 5.24 6.28 -7.54
N GLY A 122 6.07 6.29 -6.51
CA GLY A 122 6.68 5.11 -5.93
C GLY A 122 8.12 4.86 -6.39
N VAL A 123 8.53 5.35 -7.56
CA VAL A 123 9.89 5.12 -8.07
C VAL A 123 10.95 5.73 -7.13
N ARG A 124 10.81 6.99 -6.75
CA ARG A 124 11.72 7.67 -5.84
C ARG A 124 11.64 7.09 -4.42
N LEU A 125 10.42 6.81 -3.97
CA LEU A 125 10.17 6.21 -2.67
C LEU A 125 10.88 4.85 -2.54
N PHE A 126 10.69 3.95 -3.50
CA PHE A 126 11.34 2.65 -3.46
C PHE A 126 12.85 2.74 -3.62
N ALA A 127 13.34 3.64 -4.47
CA ALA A 127 14.79 3.87 -4.59
C ALA A 127 15.38 4.33 -3.25
N GLU A 128 14.77 5.29 -2.56
CA GLU A 128 15.19 5.76 -1.23
C GLU A 128 15.10 4.65 -0.19
N ALA A 129 13.97 3.95 -0.12
CA ALA A 129 13.76 2.87 0.85
C ALA A 129 14.76 1.73 0.67
N LEU A 130 15.00 1.30 -0.57
CA LEU A 130 15.92 0.19 -0.86
C LEU A 130 17.38 0.59 -0.70
N SER A 131 17.76 1.83 -0.99
CA SER A 131 19.13 2.33 -0.79
C SER A 131 19.50 2.37 0.72
N ASN A 132 18.51 2.52 1.59
CA ASN A 132 18.69 2.53 3.04
C ASN A 132 18.22 1.23 3.70
N TRP A 133 17.99 0.18 2.91
CA TRP A 133 17.51 -1.09 3.42
C TRP A 133 18.53 -1.76 4.33
N SER A 134 18.08 -2.24 5.47
CA SER A 134 18.85 -3.10 6.37
C SER A 134 17.97 -4.23 6.90
N PRO A 135 18.53 -5.32 7.45
CA PRO A 135 17.75 -6.36 8.12
C PRO A 135 16.89 -5.83 9.28
N GLU A 136 17.26 -4.67 9.85
CA GLU A 136 16.54 -4.02 10.94
C GLU A 136 15.30 -3.25 10.45
N SER A 137 15.17 -3.04 9.12
CA SER A 137 13.99 -2.43 8.48
C SER A 137 12.73 -3.30 8.58
N VAL A 138 12.84 -4.51 9.09
CA VAL A 138 11.72 -5.41 9.37
C VAL A 138 11.79 -5.89 10.80
N SER A 139 10.63 -6.27 11.37
CA SER A 139 10.60 -6.86 12.70
C SER A 139 11.33 -8.20 12.68
N GLY A 140 12.22 -8.40 13.65
CA GLY A 140 12.94 -9.66 13.79
C GLY A 140 11.97 -10.84 13.96
N LYS A 141 12.34 -11.99 13.42
CA LYS A 141 11.64 -13.26 13.62
C LYS A 141 11.80 -13.74 15.05
#